data_a8bf0e81bdaae2a1d5e55ea25f083260
#
_entry.id   a8bf0e81bdaae2a1d5e55ea25f083260
#
_cell.length_a   1.000
_cell.length_b   1.000
_cell.length_c   1.000
_cell.angle_alpha   90.00
_cell.angle_beta   90.00
_cell.angle_gamma   90.00
#
_symmetry.space_group_name_H-M   'P 1'
#
loop_
_entity.id
_entity.type
_entity.pdbx_description
1 polymer ?
#
loop_
_entity_poly.entity_id
_entity_poly.type
_entity_poly.pdbx_seq_one_letter_code
_entity_poly.pdbx_strand_id
1 'polypeptide(L)'
;MNTAENKKILARNILYYMDMKGVTKQKLCSDLNLKYSTFMEWIKARAYPRIGAVETLAHYFGCEKSDLIEDRLGKPAEDDGLSEKRKALIQFASMVPEDKVDMILRVIRTIAEDD
;
A
#
# COMPACT_ATOMS: atom_id res chain seq x y z
N MET A 1 24.15 0.54 0.44
CA MET A 1 22.72 0.52 0.65
C MET A 1 22.39 0.46 2.12
N ASN A 2 21.48 1.31 2.56
CA ASN A 2 21.15 1.38 3.99
C ASN A 2 20.11 0.32 4.36
N THR A 3 20.51 -0.69 5.13
CA THR A 3 19.63 -1.78 5.53
C THR A 3 18.44 -1.28 6.35
N ALA A 4 18.67 -0.30 7.23
CA ALA A 4 17.60 0.26 8.05
C ALA A 4 16.55 0.95 7.19
N GLU A 5 16.96 1.65 6.14
CA GLU A 5 16.05 2.30 5.22
C GLU A 5 15.25 1.27 4.42
N ASN A 6 15.90 0.20 3.97
CA ASN A 6 15.22 -0.87 3.24
C ASN A 6 14.12 -1.51 4.10
N LYS A 7 14.38 -1.69 5.38
CA LYS A 7 13.37 -2.22 6.31
C LYS A 7 12.17 -1.29 6.41
N LYS A 8 12.42 0.02 6.48
CA LYS A 8 11.33 1.01 6.55
C LYS A 8 10.53 1.05 5.28
N ILE A 9 11.20 0.97 4.14
CA ILE A 9 10.52 0.97 2.83
C ILE A 9 9.60 -0.24 2.72
N LEU A 10 10.10 -1.41 3.04
CA LEU A 10 9.31 -2.63 2.98
C LEU A 10 8.12 -2.58 3.94
N ALA A 11 8.35 -2.13 5.17
CA ALA A 11 7.28 -2.02 6.17
C ALA A 11 6.17 -1.09 5.67
N ARG A 12 6.55 0.06 5.14
CA ARG A 12 5.58 1.02 4.60
C ARG A 12 4.80 0.43 3.44
N ASN A 13 5.49 -0.26 2.54
CA ASN A 13 4.84 -0.86 1.37
C ASN A 13 3.86 -1.96 1.79
N ILE A 14 4.23 -2.78 2.76
CA ILE A 14 3.33 -3.82 3.26
C ILE A 14 2.06 -3.19 3.84
N LEU A 15 2.21 -2.16 4.66
CA LEU A 15 1.07 -1.46 5.24
C LEU A 15 0.17 -0.85 4.17
N TYR A 16 0.79 -0.29 3.13
CA TYR A 16 0.05 0.27 2.01
C TYR A 16 -0.82 -0.78 1.32
N TYR A 17 -0.25 -1.94 1.00
CA TYR A 17 -1.00 -2.99 0.31
C TYR A 17 -2.03 -3.65 1.22
N MET A 18 -1.77 -3.72 2.53
CA MET A 18 -2.77 -4.18 3.49
C MET A 18 -3.99 -3.27 3.48
N ASP A 19 -3.74 -1.96 3.46
CA ASP A 19 -4.81 -0.98 3.42
C ASP A 19 -5.61 -1.09 2.12
N MET A 20 -4.90 -1.24 1.00
CA MET A 20 -5.54 -1.38 -0.31
C MET A 20 -6.39 -2.64 -0.40
N LYS A 21 -5.92 -3.74 0.20
CA LYS A 21 -6.64 -5.00 0.20
C LYS A 21 -7.72 -5.04 1.28
N GLY A 22 -7.64 -4.16 2.26
CA GLY A 22 -8.59 -4.11 3.34
C GLY A 22 -8.43 -5.26 4.34
N VAL A 23 -7.20 -5.70 4.59
CA VAL A 23 -6.95 -6.79 5.52
C VAL A 23 -6.26 -6.26 6.78
N THR A 24 -6.55 -6.90 7.90
CA THR A 24 -5.88 -6.61 9.15
C THR A 24 -4.59 -7.41 9.26
N LYS A 25 -3.74 -7.03 10.21
CA LYS A 25 -2.50 -7.77 10.47
C LYS A 25 -2.80 -9.21 10.88
N GLN A 26 -3.82 -9.39 11.70
CA GLN A 26 -4.22 -10.73 12.14
C GLN A 26 -4.74 -11.57 10.99
N LYS A 27 -5.55 -10.98 10.13
CA LYS A 27 -6.10 -11.67 8.96
C LYS A 27 -4.99 -12.13 8.03
N LEU A 28 -4.06 -11.23 7.73
CA LEU A 28 -2.93 -11.56 6.86
C LEU A 28 -2.10 -12.70 7.45
N CYS A 29 -1.77 -12.63 8.72
CA CYS A 29 -0.97 -13.67 9.37
C CYS A 29 -1.70 -15.01 9.35
N SER A 30 -3.02 -14.99 9.58
CA SER A 30 -3.82 -16.19 9.52
C SER A 30 -3.83 -16.79 8.11
N ASP A 31 -4.05 -15.95 7.10
CA ASP A 31 -4.12 -16.41 5.71
C ASP A 31 -2.81 -17.01 5.24
N LEU A 32 -1.69 -16.46 5.67
CA LEU A 32 -0.36 -16.88 5.23
C LEU A 32 0.31 -17.82 6.23
N ASN A 33 -0.37 -18.16 7.31
CA ASN A 33 0.19 -19.00 8.37
C ASN A 33 1.51 -18.43 8.91
N LEU A 34 1.52 -17.13 9.14
CA LEU A 34 2.68 -16.42 9.67
C LEU A 34 2.51 -16.20 11.16
N LYS A 35 3.65 -16.26 11.88
CA LYS A 35 3.67 -15.92 13.28
C LYS A 35 3.48 -14.42 13.42
N TYR A 36 2.49 -14.01 14.23
CA TYR A 36 2.16 -12.59 14.40
C TYR A 36 3.38 -11.79 14.88
N SER A 37 4.12 -12.32 15.84
CA SER A 37 5.29 -11.63 16.37
C SER A 37 6.37 -11.41 15.30
N THR A 38 6.55 -12.39 14.41
CA THR A 38 7.49 -12.28 13.31
C THR A 38 7.05 -11.19 12.33
N PHE A 39 5.77 -11.21 11.97
CA PHE A 39 5.22 -10.22 11.07
C PHE A 39 5.35 -8.81 11.65
N MET A 40 5.10 -8.66 12.94
CA MET A 40 5.21 -7.36 13.60
C MET A 40 6.64 -6.82 13.56
N GLU A 41 7.64 -7.69 13.59
CA GLU A 41 9.02 -7.24 13.45
C GLU A 41 9.28 -6.64 12.07
N TRP A 42 8.64 -7.18 11.04
CA TRP A 42 8.72 -6.61 9.69
C TRP A 42 8.02 -5.26 9.63
N ILE A 43 6.82 -5.16 10.20
CA ILE A 43 6.02 -3.93 10.18
C ILE A 43 6.69 -2.81 10.96
N LYS A 44 7.39 -3.15 12.03
CA LYS A 44 8.10 -2.16 12.85
C LYS A 44 9.50 -1.85 12.31
N ALA A 45 9.84 -2.40 11.15
CA ALA A 45 11.13 -2.19 10.49
C ALA A 45 12.32 -2.65 11.36
N ARG A 46 12.11 -3.68 12.17
CA ARG A 46 13.16 -4.25 13.00
C ARG A 46 13.86 -5.40 12.32
N ALA A 47 13.17 -6.11 11.45
CA ALA A 47 13.73 -7.24 10.73
C ALA A 47 13.29 -7.19 9.27
N TYR A 48 14.09 -7.78 8.41
CA TYR A 48 13.77 -7.90 6.99
C TYR A 48 13.40 -9.35 6.70
N PRO A 49 12.26 -9.60 6.05
CA PRO A 49 11.88 -10.98 5.75
C PRO A 49 12.80 -11.60 4.70
N ARG A 50 12.84 -12.93 4.67
CA ARG A 50 13.58 -13.64 3.65
C ARG A 50 12.87 -13.48 2.32
N ILE A 51 13.62 -13.69 1.22
CA ILE A 51 13.06 -13.47 -0.12
C ILE A 51 11.81 -14.32 -0.37
N GLY A 52 11.78 -15.55 0.15
CA GLY A 52 10.59 -16.39 0.03
C GLY A 52 9.37 -15.79 0.69
N ALA A 53 9.54 -15.12 1.83
CA ALA A 53 8.44 -14.44 2.51
C ALA A 53 7.99 -13.23 1.72
N VAL A 54 8.91 -12.50 1.11
CA VAL A 54 8.58 -11.35 0.26
C VAL A 54 7.75 -11.82 -0.94
N GLU A 55 8.13 -12.94 -1.55
CA GLU A 55 7.38 -13.51 -2.66
C GLU A 55 5.98 -13.92 -2.24
N THR A 56 5.85 -14.52 -1.06
CA THR A 56 4.55 -14.91 -0.52
C THR A 56 3.66 -13.69 -0.30
N LEU A 57 4.22 -12.62 0.26
CA LEU A 57 3.48 -11.38 0.48
C LEU A 57 3.06 -10.76 -0.84
N ALA A 58 3.96 -10.71 -1.81
CA ALA A 58 3.66 -10.14 -3.13
C ALA A 58 2.52 -10.90 -3.80
N HIS A 59 2.58 -12.23 -3.75
CA HIS A 59 1.53 -13.07 -4.31
C HIS A 59 0.20 -12.83 -3.60
N TYR A 60 0.23 -12.73 -2.28
CA TYR A 60 -0.97 -12.48 -1.49
C TYR A 60 -1.63 -11.14 -1.86
N PHE A 61 -0.82 -10.11 -2.07
CA PHE A 61 -1.33 -8.78 -2.44
C PHE A 61 -1.61 -8.65 -3.94
N GLY A 62 -1.20 -9.63 -4.74
CA GLY A 62 -1.37 -9.56 -6.19
C GLY A 62 -0.45 -8.54 -6.85
N CYS A 63 0.76 -8.38 -6.33
CA CYS A 63 1.74 -7.42 -6.86
C CYS A 63 3.07 -8.11 -7.09
N GLU A 64 4.01 -7.38 -7.66
CA GLU A 64 5.36 -7.88 -7.89
C GLU A 64 6.22 -7.70 -6.65
N LYS A 65 7.29 -8.50 -6.52
CA LYS A 65 8.24 -8.32 -5.42
C LYS A 65 8.81 -6.91 -5.42
N SER A 66 9.10 -6.38 -6.58
CA SER A 66 9.65 -5.04 -6.71
C SER A 66 8.70 -3.98 -6.15
N ASP A 67 7.40 -4.22 -6.22
CA ASP A 67 6.43 -3.30 -5.65
C ASP A 67 6.53 -3.21 -4.13
N LEU A 68 7.01 -4.27 -3.50
CA LEU A 68 7.18 -4.28 -2.04
C LEU A 68 8.55 -3.76 -1.60
N ILE A 69 9.59 -4.03 -2.37
CA ILE A 69 10.95 -3.71 -1.93
C ILE A 69 11.46 -2.36 -2.45
N GLU A 70 10.83 -1.80 -3.46
CA GLU A 70 11.24 -0.51 -4.01
C GLU A 70 10.50 0.65 -3.36
N ASP A 71 11.19 1.78 -3.25
CA ASP A 71 10.63 2.99 -2.66
C ASP A 71 9.84 3.78 -3.71
N ARG A 72 8.68 3.25 -4.07
CA ARG A 72 7.81 3.89 -5.05
C ARG A 72 6.85 4.89 -4.41
N LEU A 73 6.48 4.65 -3.17
CA LEU A 73 5.52 5.50 -2.47
C LEU A 73 6.14 6.78 -1.96
N GLY A 74 7.45 6.77 -1.70
CA GLY A 74 8.16 7.92 -1.19
C GLY A 74 8.70 8.86 -2.24
N LYS A 75 8.59 8.50 -3.52
CA LYS A 75 9.12 9.33 -4.59
C LYS A 75 8.09 10.35 -5.05
N PRO A 76 8.53 11.58 -5.35
CA PRO A 76 7.62 12.54 -5.98
C PRO A 76 7.11 11.96 -7.30
N ALA A 77 5.92 12.37 -7.65
CA ALA A 77 5.23 11.84 -8.81
C ALA A 77 5.77 12.42 -10.11
N GLU A 78 7.02 12.14 -10.42
CA GLU A 78 7.61 12.67 -11.64
C GLU A 78 7.18 11.87 -12.86
N ASP A 79 7.03 10.57 -12.67
CA ASP A 79 6.77 9.70 -13.79
C ASP A 79 6.06 8.45 -13.31
N ASP A 80 5.14 8.63 -12.45
CA ASP A 80 4.47 7.57 -11.73
C ASP A 80 3.23 7.06 -12.45
N GLY A 81 3.01 7.49 -13.66
CA GLY A 81 1.82 7.10 -14.38
C GLY A 81 0.57 7.80 -13.93
N LEU A 82 0.68 8.78 -13.04
CA LEU A 82 -0.46 9.63 -12.72
C LEU A 82 -0.73 10.51 -13.93
N SER A 83 -1.79 10.19 -14.62
CA SER A 83 -2.19 10.98 -15.78
C SER A 83 -2.58 12.40 -15.35
N GLU A 84 -2.57 13.30 -16.31
CA GLU A 84 -3.02 14.66 -16.05
C GLU A 84 -4.45 14.67 -15.52
N LYS A 85 -5.26 13.70 -15.93
CA LYS A 85 -6.63 13.58 -15.46
C LYS A 85 -6.70 13.27 -13.98
N ARG A 86 -5.82 12.39 -13.47
CA ARG A 86 -5.78 12.07 -12.04
C ARG A 86 -5.28 13.24 -11.22
N LYS A 87 -4.30 13.97 -11.74
CA LYS A 87 -3.80 15.17 -11.08
C LYS A 87 -4.90 16.23 -10.97
N ALA A 88 -5.66 16.40 -12.04
CA ALA A 88 -6.78 17.32 -12.05
C ALA A 88 -7.86 16.89 -11.05
N LEU A 89 -8.12 15.58 -10.96
CA LEU A 89 -9.10 15.06 -10.02
C LEU A 89 -8.71 15.37 -8.57
N ILE A 90 -7.43 15.18 -8.24
CA ILE A 90 -6.91 15.49 -6.91
C ILE A 90 -7.07 16.99 -6.61
N GLN A 91 -6.74 17.82 -7.60
CA GLN A 91 -6.85 19.26 -7.45
C GLN A 91 -8.28 19.70 -7.24
N PHE A 92 -9.21 19.18 -8.03
CA PHE A 92 -10.62 19.49 -7.88
C PHE A 92 -11.17 18.99 -6.54
N ALA A 93 -10.72 17.82 -6.11
CA ALA A 93 -11.16 17.27 -4.83
C ALA A 93 -10.79 18.18 -3.67
N SER A 94 -9.63 18.83 -3.73
CA SER A 94 -9.20 19.75 -2.67
C SER A 94 -9.98 21.07 -2.67
N MET A 95 -10.67 21.37 -3.76
CA MET A 95 -11.50 22.58 -3.87
C MET A 95 -12.96 22.34 -3.45
N VAL A 96 -13.33 21.09 -3.22
CA VAL A 96 -14.70 20.72 -2.90
C VAL A 96 -15.00 21.10 -1.44
N PRO A 97 -16.17 21.75 -1.18
CA PRO A 97 -16.59 22.01 0.20
C PRO A 97 -16.73 20.70 0.98
N GLU A 98 -16.39 20.75 2.25
CA GLU A 98 -16.36 19.56 3.09
C GLU A 98 -17.72 18.87 3.18
N ASP A 99 -18.79 19.62 3.12
CA ASP A 99 -20.14 19.06 3.16
C ASP A 99 -20.48 18.24 1.92
N LYS A 100 -19.72 18.41 0.83
CA LYS A 100 -19.94 17.65 -0.40
C LYS A 100 -18.92 16.55 -0.63
N VAL A 101 -17.90 16.47 0.20
CA VAL A 101 -16.85 15.48 0.05
C VAL A 101 -17.40 14.06 0.17
N ASP A 102 -18.32 13.84 1.10
CA ASP A 102 -18.91 12.51 1.30
C ASP A 102 -19.66 12.04 0.07
N MET A 103 -20.38 12.94 -0.60
CA MET A 103 -21.10 12.61 -1.82
C MET A 103 -20.14 12.20 -2.93
N ILE A 104 -19.04 12.95 -3.07
CA ILE A 104 -18.04 12.66 -4.10
C ILE A 104 -17.34 11.33 -3.81
N LEU A 105 -16.99 11.07 -2.55
CA LEU A 105 -16.38 9.80 -2.16
C LEU A 105 -17.30 8.63 -2.47
N ARG A 106 -18.60 8.82 -2.27
CA ARG A 106 -19.59 7.78 -2.59
C ARG A 106 -19.61 7.49 -4.08
N VAL A 107 -19.59 8.53 -4.92
CA VAL A 107 -19.58 8.36 -6.37
C VAL A 107 -18.31 7.65 -6.82
N ILE A 108 -17.16 8.08 -6.32
CA ILE A 108 -15.88 7.46 -6.67
C ILE A 108 -15.85 5.99 -6.27
N ARG A 109 -16.35 5.69 -5.08
CA ARG A 109 -16.40 4.31 -4.59
C ARG A 109 -17.29 3.45 -5.48
N THR A 110 -18.44 3.97 -5.88
CA THR A 110 -19.34 3.26 -6.77
C THR A 110 -18.67 2.94 -8.09
N ILE A 111 -17.96 3.90 -8.67
CA ILE A 111 -17.23 3.70 -9.92
C ILE A 111 -16.15 2.66 -9.76
N ALA A 112 -15.39 2.71 -8.65
CA ALA A 112 -14.31 1.78 -8.40
C ALA A 112 -14.80 0.35 -8.17
N GLU A 113 -16.01 0.22 -7.57
CA GLU A 113 -16.58 -1.09 -7.29
C GLU A 113 -17.34 -1.70 -8.46
N ASP A 114 -17.58 -0.91 -9.49
CA ASP A 114 -18.41 -1.29 -10.62
C ASP A 114 -17.63 -1.98 -11.73
N ASP A 115 -16.55 -2.61 -11.36
CA ASP A 115 -15.71 -3.31 -12.32
C ASP A 115 -16.06 -4.80 -12.34
#